data_9db4af13390df9726e25247f2f1ec198
#
_entry.id   9db4af13390df9726e25247f2f1ec198
#
_cell.length_a   1.000
_cell.length_b   1.000
_cell.length_c   1.000
_cell.angle_alpha   90.00
_cell.angle_beta   90.00
_cell.angle_gamma   90.00
#
_symmetry.space_group_name_H-M   'P 1'
#
loop_
_entity.id
_entity.type
_entity.pdbx_description
1 polymer ?
#
loop_
_entity_poly.entity_id
_entity_poly.type
_entity_poly.pdbx_seq_one_letter_code
_entity_poly.pdbx_strand_id
1 'polypeptide(L)'
;MNFVRIDSTSPVPPFEQVRDQIRRAIDAGKLRPEDQLPTVRKLAADLGIAANTVARAYRELELVGVIEKRGRNGTFVAGELSPRKAAGATLAATLAKRMRALGMGDAEMLAIFRNEIEGNGVAGNSRLRTSS
;
A
#
# COMPACT_ATOMS: atom_id res chain seq x y z
N MET A 1 9.14 9.51 17.10
CA MET A 1 8.07 9.80 16.14
C MET A 1 6.73 9.44 16.73
N ASN A 2 5.79 10.35 16.63
CA ASN A 2 4.50 10.18 17.30
C ASN A 2 3.35 9.99 16.32
N PHE A 3 3.61 9.29 15.23
CA PHE A 3 2.59 9.05 14.21
C PHE A 3 1.79 7.77 14.45
N VAL A 4 2.15 6.98 15.47
CA VAL A 4 1.45 5.75 15.79
C VAL A 4 1.07 5.73 17.26
N ARG A 5 -0.16 5.34 17.53
CA ARG A 5 -0.66 5.13 18.90
C ARG A 5 -1.48 3.86 18.93
N ILE A 6 -1.39 3.14 20.04
CA ILE A 6 -2.16 1.92 20.20
C ILE A 6 -3.35 2.21 21.12
N ASP A 7 -4.54 1.88 20.62
CA ASP A 7 -5.77 1.95 21.38
C ASP A 7 -6.10 0.53 21.85
N SER A 8 -5.83 0.27 23.12
CA SER A 8 -6.04 -1.07 23.69
C SER A 8 -7.52 -1.43 23.84
N THR A 9 -8.40 -0.45 23.70
CA THR A 9 -9.85 -0.70 23.79
C THR A 9 -10.48 -0.97 22.44
N SER A 10 -9.74 -0.77 21.35
CA SER A 10 -10.24 -1.01 20.02
C SER A 10 -10.32 -2.50 19.72
N PRO A 11 -11.34 -2.96 18.95
CA PRO A 11 -11.39 -4.34 18.50
C PRO A 11 -10.37 -4.64 17.41
N VAL A 12 -9.74 -3.61 16.84
CA VAL A 12 -8.73 -3.77 15.80
C VAL A 12 -7.44 -4.31 16.42
N PRO A 13 -6.87 -5.41 15.90
CA PRO A 13 -5.63 -5.95 16.45
C PRO A 13 -4.49 -4.91 16.40
N PRO A 14 -3.58 -4.94 17.37
CA PRO A 14 -2.48 -3.97 17.42
C PRO A 14 -1.64 -3.91 16.14
N PHE A 15 -1.35 -5.05 15.50
CA PHE A 15 -0.55 -5.01 14.27
C PHE A 15 -1.26 -4.23 13.15
N GLU A 16 -2.58 -4.36 13.05
CA GLU A 16 -3.35 -3.60 12.06
C GLU A 16 -3.35 -2.11 12.40
N GLN A 17 -3.43 -1.78 13.69
CA GLN A 17 -3.35 -0.39 14.10
C GLN A 17 -2.03 0.24 13.68
N VAL A 18 -0.92 -0.46 13.88
CA VAL A 18 0.40 0.02 13.48
C VAL A 18 0.46 0.17 11.96
N ARG A 19 0.09 -0.88 11.24
CA ARG A 19 0.13 -0.89 9.77
C ARG A 19 -0.69 0.26 9.19
N ASP A 20 -1.92 0.39 9.62
CA ASP A 20 -2.85 1.36 9.04
C ASP A 20 -2.45 2.79 9.36
N GLN A 21 -1.90 3.04 10.54
CA GLN A 21 -1.46 4.38 10.91
C GLN A 21 -0.22 4.80 10.14
N ILE A 22 0.73 3.88 9.92
CA ILE A 22 1.90 4.16 9.09
C ILE A 22 1.45 4.47 7.66
N ARG A 23 0.55 3.66 7.13
CA ARG A 23 0.05 3.87 5.77
C ARG A 23 -0.65 5.22 5.64
N ARG A 24 -1.47 5.57 6.61
CA ARG A 24 -2.15 6.89 6.59
C ARG A 24 -1.16 8.03 6.69
N ALA A 25 -0.10 7.87 7.48
CA ALA A 25 0.93 8.91 7.59
C ALA A 25 1.66 9.11 6.28
N ILE A 26 1.92 8.02 5.54
CA ILE A 26 2.54 8.10 4.22
C ILE A 26 1.59 8.79 3.24
N ASP A 27 0.33 8.38 3.23
CA ASP A 27 -0.67 8.96 2.33
C ASP A 27 -0.90 10.45 2.61
N ALA A 28 -0.82 10.84 3.86
CA ALA A 28 -1.02 12.24 4.26
C ALA A 28 0.24 13.11 4.11
N GLY A 29 1.35 12.51 3.71
CA GLY A 29 2.61 13.24 3.56
C GLY A 29 3.34 13.52 4.86
N LYS A 30 2.90 12.96 5.98
CA LYS A 30 3.61 13.07 7.26
C LYS A 30 4.88 12.25 7.26
N LEU A 31 4.85 11.12 6.57
CA LEU A 31 6.03 10.33 6.26
C LEU A 31 6.25 10.45 4.76
N ARG A 32 7.43 10.89 4.37
CA ARG A 32 7.76 11.16 2.98
C ARG A 32 8.59 10.03 2.39
N PRO A 33 8.60 9.89 1.06
CA PRO A 33 9.52 8.97 0.41
C PRO A 33 10.93 9.18 0.93
N GLU A 34 11.65 8.09 1.16
CA GLU A 34 13.02 8.05 1.67
C GLU A 34 13.16 8.35 3.16
N ASP A 35 12.08 8.67 3.87
CA ASP A 35 12.16 8.84 5.32
C ASP A 35 12.45 7.51 5.97
N GLN A 36 13.34 7.54 6.96
CA GLN A 36 13.68 6.34 7.72
C GLN A 36 12.63 6.10 8.81
N LEU A 37 12.17 4.86 8.89
CA LEU A 37 11.25 4.44 9.94
C LEU A 37 12.04 3.97 11.16
N PRO A 38 11.44 4.04 12.35
CA PRO A 38 12.10 3.47 13.53
C PRO A 38 12.28 1.97 13.36
N THR A 39 13.27 1.42 14.07
CA THR A 39 13.43 -0.04 14.06
C THR A 39 12.24 -0.70 14.72
N VAL A 40 12.02 -1.97 14.40
CA VAL A 40 10.95 -2.76 15.00
C VAL A 40 11.03 -2.69 16.53
N ARG A 41 12.24 -2.88 17.08
CA ARG A 41 12.44 -2.89 18.53
C ARG A 41 12.12 -1.54 19.16
N LYS A 42 12.58 -0.47 18.51
CA LYS A 42 12.34 0.87 19.05
C LYS A 42 10.86 1.21 19.04
N LEU A 43 10.18 0.96 17.94
CA LEU A 43 8.76 1.27 17.86
C LEU A 43 7.96 0.42 18.84
N ALA A 44 8.30 -0.86 18.96
CA ALA A 44 7.64 -1.75 19.92
C ALA A 44 7.82 -1.25 21.34
N ALA A 45 9.03 -0.83 21.69
CA ALA A 45 9.31 -0.28 23.02
C ALA A 45 8.53 1.01 23.26
N ASP A 46 8.52 1.90 22.27
CA ASP A 46 7.80 3.18 22.38
C ASP A 46 6.29 2.97 22.55
N LEU A 47 5.75 1.94 21.91
CA LEU A 47 4.31 1.66 21.98
C LEU A 47 3.92 0.71 23.11
N GLY A 48 4.90 0.10 23.76
CA GLY A 48 4.63 -0.88 24.83
C GLY A 48 3.99 -2.16 24.33
N ILE A 49 4.34 -2.61 23.13
CA ILE A 49 3.79 -3.84 22.54
C ILE A 49 4.93 -4.76 22.12
N ALA A 50 4.57 -6.00 21.79
CA ALA A 50 5.56 -7.01 21.41
C ALA A 50 6.23 -6.64 20.09
N ALA A 51 7.52 -6.92 19.98
CA ALA A 51 8.27 -6.69 18.76
C ALA A 51 7.68 -7.44 17.56
N ASN A 52 7.19 -8.66 17.79
CA ASN A 52 6.57 -9.44 16.72
C ASN A 52 5.34 -8.75 16.11
N THR A 53 4.60 -7.99 16.91
CA THR A 53 3.44 -7.24 16.44
C THR A 53 3.86 -6.16 15.46
N VAL A 54 4.91 -5.40 15.80
CA VAL A 54 5.45 -4.38 14.91
C VAL A 54 6.07 -5.01 13.68
N ALA A 55 6.82 -6.12 13.87
CA ALA A 55 7.43 -6.83 12.75
C ALA A 55 6.40 -7.29 11.73
N ARG A 56 5.26 -7.77 12.21
CA ARG A 56 4.17 -8.19 11.31
C ARG A 56 3.63 -7.02 10.51
N ALA A 57 3.41 -5.89 11.17
CA ALA A 57 2.92 -4.69 10.48
C ALA A 57 3.90 -4.24 9.40
N TYR A 58 5.19 -4.21 9.72
CA TYR A 58 6.23 -3.81 8.77
C TYR A 58 6.27 -4.79 7.59
N ARG A 59 6.18 -6.08 7.88
CA ARG A 59 6.22 -7.11 6.83
C ARG A 59 5.07 -6.92 5.84
N GLU A 60 3.88 -6.62 6.33
CA GLU A 60 2.73 -6.39 5.44
C GLU A 60 2.91 -5.13 4.60
N LEU A 61 3.48 -4.07 5.17
CA LEU A 61 3.76 -2.85 4.43
C LEU A 61 4.85 -3.07 3.36
N GLU A 62 5.83 -3.91 3.65
CA GLU A 62 6.85 -4.28 2.67
C GLU A 62 6.26 -5.07 1.51
N LEU A 63 5.33 -5.99 1.81
CA LEU A 63 4.71 -6.80 0.77
C LEU A 63 3.95 -5.98 -0.25
N VAL A 64 3.34 -4.87 0.18
CA VAL A 64 2.65 -3.98 -0.75
C VAL A 64 3.55 -2.87 -1.28
N GLY A 65 4.80 -2.84 -0.88
CA GLY A 65 5.80 -1.95 -1.46
C GLY A 65 5.75 -0.50 -1.00
N VAL A 66 5.09 -0.20 0.12
CA VAL A 66 5.07 1.18 0.64
C VAL A 66 6.24 1.48 1.55
N ILE A 67 6.90 0.46 2.08
CA ILE A 67 8.17 0.60 2.80
C ILE A 67 9.14 -0.45 2.28
N GLU A 68 10.43 -0.24 2.52
CA GLU A 68 11.46 -1.14 2.05
C GLU A 68 12.62 -1.23 3.04
N LYS A 69 13.22 -2.41 3.12
CA LYS A 69 14.44 -2.60 3.88
C LYS A 69 15.64 -2.30 3.01
N ARG A 70 16.64 -1.63 3.58
CA ARG A 70 17.89 -1.31 2.88
C ARG A 70 19.07 -1.88 3.65
N GLY A 71 19.07 -3.19 3.80
CA GLY A 71 20.15 -3.89 4.47
C GLY A 71 20.36 -3.38 5.89
N ARG A 72 21.60 -3.03 6.21
CA ARG A 72 21.95 -2.54 7.55
C ARG A 72 21.50 -1.11 7.81
N ASN A 73 21.10 -0.41 6.76
CA ASN A 73 20.73 1.00 6.90
C ASN A 73 19.33 1.19 7.52
N GLY A 74 18.53 0.13 7.53
CA GLY A 74 17.22 0.18 8.18
C GLY A 74 16.07 0.08 7.20
N THR A 75 14.90 0.48 7.68
CA THR A 75 13.66 0.44 6.91
C THR A 75 13.25 1.87 6.57
N PHE A 76 12.83 2.09 5.35
CA PHE A 76 12.54 3.40 4.81
C PHE A 76 11.20 3.41 4.10
N VAL A 77 10.56 4.57 4.06
CA VAL A 77 9.41 4.77 3.18
C VAL A 77 9.90 4.66 1.74
N ALA A 78 9.21 3.84 0.93
CA ALA A 78 9.62 3.60 -0.44
C ALA A 78 9.56 4.89 -1.26
N GLY A 79 10.52 5.05 -2.17
CA GLY A 79 10.56 6.22 -3.04
C GLY A 79 9.57 6.10 -4.19
N GLU A 80 9.58 7.11 -5.06
CA GLU A 80 8.69 7.12 -6.23
C GLU A 80 8.93 5.95 -7.16
N LEU A 81 10.14 5.42 -7.16
CA LEU A 81 10.51 4.27 -7.99
C LEU A 81 10.41 2.96 -7.21
N SER A 82 9.52 2.89 -6.24
CA SER A 82 9.33 1.66 -5.47
C SER A 82 8.95 0.51 -6.40
N PRO A 83 9.29 -0.74 -6.03
CA PRO A 83 8.91 -1.90 -6.84
C PRO A 83 7.41 -1.98 -7.12
N ARG A 84 6.61 -1.59 -6.16
CA ARG A 84 5.14 -1.58 -6.32
C ARG A 84 4.70 -0.61 -7.41
N LYS A 85 5.19 0.62 -7.40
CA LYS A 85 4.84 1.61 -8.42
C LYS A 85 5.41 1.23 -9.78
N ALA A 86 6.63 0.73 -9.81
CA ALA A 86 7.25 0.29 -11.06
C ALA A 86 6.45 -0.85 -11.69
N ALA A 87 6.03 -1.82 -10.87
CA ALA A 87 5.22 -2.93 -11.36
C ALA A 87 3.87 -2.43 -11.89
N GLY A 88 3.24 -1.50 -11.16
CA GLY A 88 1.98 -0.91 -11.58
C GLY A 88 2.11 -0.17 -12.91
N ALA A 89 3.18 0.60 -13.07
CA ALA A 89 3.43 1.33 -14.31
C ALA A 89 3.62 0.36 -15.49
N THR A 90 4.33 -0.74 -15.27
CA THR A 90 4.54 -1.76 -16.31
C THR A 90 3.22 -2.39 -16.72
N LEU A 91 2.38 -2.74 -15.77
CA LEU A 91 1.06 -3.30 -16.05
C LEU A 91 0.19 -2.32 -16.81
N ALA A 92 0.20 -1.05 -16.38
CA ALA A 92 -0.59 -0.01 -17.02
C ALA A 92 -0.15 0.20 -18.47
N ALA A 93 1.17 0.20 -18.72
CA ALA A 93 1.69 0.38 -20.07
C ALA A 93 1.26 -0.78 -20.99
N THR A 94 1.32 -2.02 -20.49
CA THR A 94 0.89 -3.18 -21.25
C THR A 94 -0.61 -3.12 -21.56
N LEU A 95 -1.40 -2.76 -20.55
CA LEU A 95 -2.85 -2.66 -20.72
C LEU A 95 -3.20 -1.58 -21.74
N ALA A 96 -2.59 -0.42 -21.63
CA ALA A 96 -2.85 0.69 -22.54
C ALA A 96 -2.52 0.29 -23.99
N LYS A 97 -1.38 -0.39 -24.18
CA LYS A 97 -0.98 -0.85 -25.51
C LYS A 97 -2.03 -1.80 -26.10
N ARG A 98 -2.49 -2.74 -25.30
CA ARG A 98 -3.48 -3.72 -25.77
C ARG A 98 -4.82 -3.07 -26.05
N MET A 99 -5.25 -2.14 -25.24
CA MET A 99 -6.51 -1.46 -25.46
C MET A 99 -6.46 -0.59 -26.72
N ARG A 100 -5.33 0.07 -26.98
CA ARG A 100 -5.16 0.84 -28.21
C ARG A 100 -5.19 -0.06 -29.43
N ALA A 101 -4.66 -1.26 -29.33
CA ALA A 101 -4.72 -2.23 -30.43
C ALA A 101 -6.15 -2.63 -30.74
N LEU A 102 -7.06 -2.51 -29.79
CA LEU A 102 -8.49 -2.75 -30.02
C LEU A 102 -9.22 -1.53 -30.60
N GLY A 103 -8.49 -0.45 -30.83
CA GLY A 103 -9.06 0.76 -31.39
C GLY A 103 -9.59 1.76 -30.41
N MET A 104 -9.30 1.56 -29.12
CA MET A 104 -9.81 2.46 -28.09
C MET A 104 -9.01 3.76 -28.01
N GLY A 105 -9.71 4.87 -27.84
CA GLY A 105 -9.07 6.14 -27.58
C GLY A 105 -8.88 6.38 -26.08
N ASP A 106 -8.15 7.45 -25.77
CA ASP A 106 -7.79 7.72 -24.37
C ASP A 106 -9.01 7.88 -23.46
N ALA A 107 -10.02 8.62 -23.89
CA ALA A 107 -11.21 8.86 -23.08
C ALA A 107 -11.95 7.55 -22.79
N GLU A 108 -12.05 6.69 -23.79
CA GLU A 108 -12.71 5.41 -23.62
C GLU A 108 -11.94 4.51 -22.65
N MET A 109 -10.62 4.49 -22.80
CA MET A 109 -9.76 3.69 -21.92
C MET A 109 -9.89 4.16 -20.47
N LEU A 110 -9.88 5.48 -20.26
CA LEU A 110 -10.03 6.04 -18.91
C LEU A 110 -11.39 5.71 -18.31
N ALA A 111 -12.46 5.79 -19.11
CA ALA A 111 -13.79 5.47 -18.64
C ALA A 111 -13.93 4.01 -18.24
N ILE A 112 -13.39 3.11 -19.05
CA ILE A 112 -13.41 1.68 -18.75
C ILE A 112 -12.65 1.39 -17.47
N PHE A 113 -11.47 1.96 -17.34
CA PHE A 113 -10.63 1.71 -16.17
C PHE A 113 -11.27 2.29 -14.90
N ARG A 114 -11.85 3.49 -15.02
CA ARG A 114 -12.55 4.09 -13.89
C ARG A 114 -13.71 3.21 -13.43
N ASN A 115 -14.51 2.70 -14.38
CA ASN A 115 -15.61 1.81 -14.05
C ASN A 115 -15.11 0.54 -13.36
N GLU A 116 -13.98 0.02 -13.78
CA GLU A 116 -13.43 -1.17 -13.17
C GLU A 116 -13.01 -0.92 -11.73
N ILE A 117 -12.39 0.22 -11.46
CA ILE A 117 -11.99 0.58 -10.11
C ILE A 117 -13.21 0.81 -9.23
N GLU A 118 -14.18 1.59 -9.71
CA GLU A 118 -15.34 1.99 -8.92
C GLU A 118 -16.40 0.90 -8.87
N GLY A 119 -16.65 0.26 -10.02
CA GLY A 119 -17.66 -0.77 -10.12
C GLY A 119 -17.27 -2.06 -9.44
N ASN A 120 -15.99 -2.35 -9.39
CA ASN A 120 -15.50 -3.57 -8.76
C ASN A 120 -15.75 -3.59 -7.27
N GLY A 121 -15.94 -2.44 -6.70
CA GLY A 121 -16.38 -2.40 -5.32
C GLY A 121 -17.74 -2.99 -5.13
N VAL A 122 -18.44 -3.27 -6.19
CA VAL A 122 -19.79 -3.81 -6.11
C VAL A 122 -19.81 -5.28 -6.39
N ALA A 123 -19.26 -5.70 -7.17
CA ALA A 123 -19.45 -7.04 -7.37
C ALA A 123 -18.66 -7.81 -8.24
N GLY A 124 -18.85 -7.50 -8.07
CA GLY A 124 -18.32 -7.91 -8.41
C GLY A 124 -18.37 -8.70 -8.99
N ASN A 125 -18.57 -8.61 -9.10
CA ASN A 125 -18.55 -9.13 -9.63
C ASN A 125 -18.91 -9.74 -10.26
N SER A 126 -19.13 -9.82 -10.35
CA SER A 126 -19.38 -10.17 -10.84
C SER A 126 -19.47 -10.57 -11.74
N ARG A 127 -19.38 -10.57 -12.09
CA ARG A 127 -19.33 -10.58 -12.83
C ARG A 127 -18.95 -11.23 -13.53
N LEU A 128 -18.71 -11.40 -13.29
CA LEU A 128 -18.25 -11.62 -13.71
C LEU A 128 -18.29 -12.49 -14.13
N ARG A 129 -18.40 -12.79 -14.20
CA ARG A 129 -18.39 -13.18 -14.49
C ARG A 129 -18.74 -13.63 -15.34
N THR A 130 -19.19 -13.64 -15.47
CA THR A 130 -19.42 -13.55 -16.14
C THR A 130 -19.36 -13.43 -16.95
N SER A 131 -19.50 -13.39 -17.21
CA SER A 131 -19.30 -12.88 -17.66
C SER A 131 -19.07 -12.70 -18.08
N SER A 132 -19.24 -12.89 -18.12
CA SER A 132 -18.93 -12.34 -18.15
C SER A 132 -18.80 -12.22 -18.35
#